data_758ce5715cef5bd3e729ff49e2c73072
#
_entry.id   758ce5715cef5bd3e729ff49e2c73072
#
_cell.length_a   1.000
_cell.length_b   1.000
_cell.length_c   1.000
_cell.angle_alpha   90.00
_cell.angle_beta   90.00
_cell.angle_gamma   90.00
#
_symmetry.space_group_name_H-M   'P 1'
#
loop_
_entity.id
_entity.type
_entity.pdbx_description
1 polymer ?
#
loop_
_entity_poly.entity_id
_entity_poly.type
_entity_poly.pdbx_seq_one_letter_code
_entity_poly.pdbx_strand_id
1 'polypeptide(L)' 'MKLNLYYAATNHYRSKAQEALVALELFFNDPAAVSGHTDYVAEIQKWTNTLTDCERALETLNKYFGAQVEAAQNPPQDD' A
#
# COMPACT_ATOMS: atom_id res chain seq x y z
N MET A 1 14.69 16.07 7.14
CA MET A 1 14.32 14.84 6.41
C MET A 1 13.86 15.20 5.00
N LYS A 2 14.06 14.30 4.07
CA LYS A 2 13.65 14.52 2.68
C LYS A 2 12.22 13.99 2.46
N LEU A 3 11.25 14.88 2.63
CA LEU A 3 9.84 14.54 2.52
C LEU A 3 9.47 13.96 1.17
N ASN A 4 10.04 14.47 0.08
CA ASN A 4 9.72 13.98 -1.25
C ASN A 4 10.08 12.50 -1.43
N LEU A 5 11.20 12.06 -0.85
CA LEU A 5 11.58 10.65 -0.89
C LEU A 5 10.63 9.80 -0.04
N TYR A 6 10.26 10.29 1.13
CA TYR A 6 9.30 9.59 1.98
C TYR A 6 7.96 9.44 1.27
N TYR A 7 7.45 10.50 0.67
CA TYR A 7 6.18 10.45 -0.06
C TYR A 7 6.25 9.55 -1.28
N ALA A 8 7.36 9.58 -2.02
CA ALA A 8 7.54 8.70 -3.17
C ALA A 8 7.47 7.23 -2.74
N ALA A 9 8.13 6.88 -1.63
CA ALA A 9 8.12 5.52 -1.11
C ALA A 9 6.73 5.11 -0.61
N THR A 10 6.08 5.93 0.21
CA THR A 10 4.77 5.60 0.77
C THR A 10 3.68 5.58 -0.31
N ASN A 11 3.74 6.48 -1.28
CA ASN A 11 2.79 6.50 -2.39
C ASN A 11 2.93 5.25 -3.26
N HIS A 12 4.16 4.75 -3.43
CA HIS A 12 4.39 3.49 -4.15
C HIS A 12 3.66 2.33 -3.44
N TYR A 13 3.83 2.20 -2.13
CA TYR A 13 3.17 1.15 -1.36
C TYR A 13 1.65 1.30 -1.36
N ARG A 14 1.15 2.54 -1.23
CA ARG A 14 -0.31 2.80 -1.29
C ARG A 14 -0.89 2.42 -2.64
N SER A 15 -0.19 2.76 -3.73
CA SER A 15 -0.62 2.42 -5.08
C SER A 15 -0.69 0.91 -5.29
N LYS A 16 0.33 0.19 -4.83
CA LYS A 16 0.36 -1.28 -4.92
C LYS A 16 -0.70 -1.93 -4.06
N ALA A 17 -0.95 -1.40 -2.87
CA ALA A 17 -2.01 -1.88 -1.99
C ALA A 17 -3.39 -1.70 -2.65
N GLN A 18 -3.62 -0.56 -3.28
CA GLN A 18 -4.86 -0.29 -4.00
C GLN A 18 -5.06 -1.26 -5.17
N GLU A 19 -4.00 -1.49 -5.94
CA GLU A 19 -4.02 -2.45 -7.05
C GLU A 19 -4.38 -3.86 -6.56
N ALA A 20 -3.75 -4.29 -5.46
CA ALA A 20 -4.02 -5.60 -4.87
C ALA A 20 -5.46 -5.72 -4.37
N LEU A 21 -5.96 -4.67 -3.73
CA LEU A 21 -7.33 -4.65 -3.20
C LEU A 21 -8.36 -4.76 -4.34
N VAL A 22 -8.16 -4.00 -5.41
CA VAL A 22 -9.03 -4.05 -6.60
C VAL A 22 -9.02 -5.44 -7.23
N ALA A 23 -7.84 -6.06 -7.35
CA ALA A 23 -7.70 -7.41 -7.89
C ALA A 23 -8.46 -8.43 -7.04
N LEU A 24 -8.32 -8.35 -5.70
CA LEU A 24 -9.03 -9.25 -4.78
C LEU A 24 -10.54 -9.07 -4.86
N GLU A 25 -11.01 -7.84 -4.91
CA GLU A 25 -12.44 -7.54 -5.05
C GLU A 25 -13.00 -8.16 -6.33
N LEU A 26 -12.25 -8.07 -7.43
CA LEU A 26 -12.65 -8.64 -8.71
C LEU A 26 -12.76 -10.17 -8.63
N PHE A 27 -11.75 -10.85 -8.05
CA PHE A 27 -11.79 -12.29 -7.90
C PHE A 27 -12.93 -12.77 -7.02
N PHE A 28 -13.23 -12.07 -5.93
CA PHE A 28 -14.29 -12.48 -5.01
C PHE A 28 -15.70 -12.13 -5.49
N ASN A 29 -15.85 -11.03 -6.20
CA ASN A 29 -17.17 -10.53 -6.59
C ASN A 29 -17.55 -10.83 -8.03
N ASP A 30 -16.58 -10.95 -8.92
CA ASP A 30 -16.84 -11.20 -10.35
C ASP A 30 -15.70 -12.03 -10.96
N PRO A 31 -15.54 -13.29 -10.55
CA PRO A 31 -14.46 -14.14 -11.06
C PRO A 31 -14.56 -14.39 -12.56
N ALA A 32 -15.75 -14.32 -13.15
CA ALA A 32 -15.94 -14.50 -14.59
C ALA A 32 -15.28 -13.39 -15.40
N ALA A 33 -15.11 -12.19 -14.84
CA ALA A 33 -14.43 -11.08 -15.51
C ALA A 33 -12.92 -11.30 -15.63
N VAL A 34 -12.36 -12.26 -14.89
CA VAL A 34 -10.93 -12.58 -14.92
C VAL A 34 -10.73 -13.83 -15.78
N SER A 35 -11.11 -13.72 -17.04
CA SER A 35 -11.01 -14.84 -17.98
C SER A 35 -9.55 -15.21 -18.27
N GLY A 36 -9.32 -16.50 -18.49
CA GLY A 36 -7.99 -17.01 -18.82
C GLY A 36 -7.17 -17.49 -17.61
N HIS A 37 -7.61 -17.21 -16.39
CA HIS A 37 -6.97 -17.75 -15.19
C HIS A 37 -7.57 -19.10 -14.83
N THR A 38 -6.68 -20.08 -14.71
CA THR A 38 -7.09 -21.44 -14.33
C THR A 38 -6.92 -21.71 -12.83
N ASP A 39 -6.15 -20.87 -12.13
CA ASP A 39 -5.87 -21.01 -10.71
C ASP A 39 -6.18 -19.73 -9.96
N TYR A 40 -7.45 -19.56 -9.60
CA TYR A 40 -7.92 -18.40 -8.85
C TYR A 40 -7.30 -18.31 -7.45
N VAL A 41 -7.09 -19.47 -6.81
CA VAL A 41 -6.53 -19.49 -5.45
C VAL A 41 -5.09 -18.97 -5.45
N ALA A 42 -4.29 -19.38 -6.43
CA ALA A 42 -2.91 -18.88 -6.56
C ALA A 42 -2.87 -17.36 -6.79
N GLU A 43 -3.78 -16.84 -7.61
CA GLU A 43 -3.87 -15.41 -7.85
C GLU A 43 -4.31 -14.66 -6.60
N ILE A 44 -5.30 -15.17 -5.89
CA ILE A 44 -5.75 -14.57 -4.63
C ILE A 44 -4.62 -14.55 -3.60
N GLN A 45 -3.87 -15.65 -3.50
CA GLN A 45 -2.71 -15.74 -2.61
C GLN A 45 -1.66 -14.67 -2.95
N LYS A 46 -1.35 -14.53 -4.22
CA LYS A 46 -0.39 -13.52 -4.71
C LYS A 46 -0.81 -12.11 -4.30
N TRP A 47 -2.07 -11.75 -4.57
CA TRP A 47 -2.55 -10.40 -4.28
C TRP A 47 -2.72 -10.14 -2.78
N THR A 48 -3.11 -11.16 -2.02
CA THR A 48 -3.18 -11.07 -0.56
C THR A 48 -1.80 -10.80 0.03
N ASN A 49 -0.77 -11.52 -0.44
CA ASN A 49 0.59 -11.31 0.02
C ASN A 49 1.11 -9.91 -0.35
N THR A 50 0.81 -9.45 -1.56
CA THR A 50 1.17 -8.10 -1.99
C THR A 50 0.53 -7.05 -1.09
N LEU A 51 -0.77 -7.18 -0.80
CA LEU A 51 -1.48 -6.25 0.07
C LEU A 51 -0.89 -6.24 1.48
N THR A 52 -0.67 -7.42 2.05
CA THR A 52 -0.10 -7.55 3.39
C THR A 52 1.29 -6.92 3.47
N ASP A 53 2.14 -7.17 2.49
CA ASP A 53 3.49 -6.60 2.45
C ASP A 53 3.46 -5.07 2.38
N CYS A 54 2.56 -4.52 1.57
CA CYS A 54 2.40 -3.06 1.46
C CYS A 54 1.88 -2.44 2.75
N GLU A 55 0.90 -3.06 3.38
CA GLU A 55 0.37 -2.58 4.66
C GLU A 55 1.44 -2.59 5.76
N ARG A 56 2.23 -3.66 5.83
CA ARG A 56 3.33 -3.77 6.77
C ARG A 56 4.40 -2.73 6.52
N ALA A 57 4.75 -2.50 5.25
CA ALA A 57 5.74 -1.49 4.89
C ALA A 57 5.30 -0.09 5.32
N LEU A 58 4.02 0.24 5.10
CA LEU A 58 3.45 1.53 5.51
C LEU A 58 3.46 1.69 7.04
N GLU A 59 3.07 0.64 7.77
CA GLU A 59 3.14 0.64 9.23
C GLU A 59 4.56 0.86 9.73
N THR A 60 5.53 0.16 9.14
CA THR A 60 6.93 0.26 9.52
C THR A 60 7.46 1.68 9.30
N LEU A 61 7.19 2.25 8.14
CA LEU A 61 7.62 3.61 7.83
C LEU A 61 6.98 4.63 8.76
N ASN A 62 5.71 4.46 9.07
CA ASN A 62 5.03 5.34 10.01
C ASN A 62 5.59 5.19 11.43
N LYS A 63 5.88 3.97 11.85
CA LYS A 63 6.41 3.68 13.19
C LYS A 63 7.74 4.39 13.44
N TYR A 64 8.64 4.33 12.48
CA TYR A 64 9.99 4.86 12.65
C TYR A 64 10.17 6.31 12.20
N PHE A 65 9.34 6.77 11.28
CA PHE A 65 9.53 8.09 10.65
C PHE A 65 8.29 8.99 10.71
N GLY A 66 7.14 8.47 11.12
CA GLY A 66 5.88 9.21 11.12
C GLY A 66 5.94 10.50 11.91
N ALA A 67 6.55 10.47 13.08
CA ALA A 67 6.70 11.67 13.93
C ALA A 67 7.58 12.72 13.27
N GLN A 68 8.66 12.30 12.61
CA GLN A 68 9.55 13.20 11.87
C GLN A 68 8.84 13.84 10.68
N VAL A 69 8.01 13.05 9.98
CA VAL A 69 7.22 13.54 8.85
C VAL A 69 6.22 14.58 9.33
N GLU A 70 5.49 14.29 10.40
CA GLU A 70 4.52 15.21 10.98
C GLU A 70 5.18 16.51 11.41
N ALA A 71 6.33 16.44 12.08
CA ALA A 71 7.09 17.60 12.50
C ALA A 71 7.58 18.44 11.31
N ALA A 72 7.96 17.79 10.21
CA ALA A 72 8.41 18.49 9.01
C ALA A 72 7.25 19.12 8.24
N GLN A 73 6.05 18.53 8.28
CA GLN A 73 4.85 19.09 7.67
C GLN A 73 4.28 20.25 8.46
N ASN A 74 4.36 20.16 9.80
CA ASN A 74 3.77 21.10 10.72
C ASN A 74 4.86 21.60 11.68
N PRO A 75 5.85 22.39 11.17
CA PRO A 75 6.91 22.90 12.04
C PRO A 75 6.33 23.82 13.11
N PRO A 76 6.92 23.82 14.33
CA PRO A 76 6.46 24.71 15.38
C PRO A 76 6.57 26.17 14.91
N GLN A 77 5.54 26.95 15.20
CA GLN A 77 5.55 28.36 14.89
C GLN A 77 6.42 29.08 15.93
N ASP A 78 7.34 29.90 15.43
CA ASP A 78 8.08 30.80 16.28
C ASP A 78 7.20 32.01 16.62
N ASP A 79 7.01 32.25 17.89
CA ASP A 79 6.28 33.42 18.36
C ASP A 79 7.18 34.66 18.32
#